data_2afc1b35b629d33660ca4014559e8a91
#
_entry.id   2afc1b35b629d33660ca4014559e8a91
#
_cell.length_a   1.000
_cell.length_b   1.000
_cell.length_c   1.000
_cell.angle_alpha   90.00
_cell.angle_beta   90.00
_cell.angle_gamma   90.00
#
_symmetry.space_group_name_H-M   'P 1'
#
loop_
_entity.id
_entity.type
_entity.pdbx_description
1 polymer ?
#
loop_
_entity_poly.entity_id
_entity_poly.type
_entity_poly.pdbx_seq_one_letter_code
_entity_poly.pdbx_strand_id
1 'polypeptide(L)'
;MMKIRYLTAGESHGPELTAIIEGIPSNFEVSKNYIDEFLARRQKSLGSGGRMNIEKDEILITSGVINNLSTGGPIAIKIINKDWKNWKDKEIEPFVVPRPGHADLVGTFKYQHYDIRLSLERASARETAIRCAIGAICHQILKQLGVEVVGYVSSIGEQKLENINLEDIGQIKKLVDESEVSCPDKDASELMINEILKARKKKDTLGGSITLVAKNFPAGCGSYVHFDRKLDAKLASSIMSVQSVKAVEVGSGIEASKDFGTAVQDQIVLSEGNVERISNNLGGFEGGMSTGEPIMITSYLKPISTTLTPIKSVDLASQNETETTYERSDTCAVPRAVPIFESVISIDLLNSLIENTGGDNKELILERVNEIKNITLDGFNLANKTWSMKYENE
;
A
#
# COMPACT_ATOMS: atom_id res chain seq x y z
N MET A 1 24.83 1.71 3.56
CA MET A 1 23.73 0.80 3.23
C MET A 1 22.77 1.57 2.33
N MET A 2 22.54 1.11 1.11
CA MET A 2 21.67 1.78 0.16
C MET A 2 20.22 1.64 0.67
N LYS A 3 19.52 2.75 0.79
CA LYS A 3 18.12 2.79 1.23
C LYS A 3 17.27 3.34 0.10
N ILE A 4 16.18 2.63 -0.24
CA ILE A 4 15.20 3.17 -1.18
C ILE A 4 14.56 4.40 -0.56
N ARG A 5 14.69 5.54 -1.23
CA ARG A 5 14.02 6.80 -0.87
C ARG A 5 13.29 7.34 -2.09
N TYR A 6 12.20 8.03 -1.84
CA TYR A 6 11.48 8.71 -2.91
C TYR A 6 10.86 10.02 -2.44
N LEU A 7 10.65 10.90 -3.38
CA LEU A 7 9.96 12.17 -3.20
C LEU A 7 8.87 12.31 -4.25
N THR A 8 7.68 12.72 -3.84
CA THR A 8 6.56 13.01 -4.75
C THR A 8 6.22 14.49 -4.71
N ALA A 9 5.85 15.04 -5.87
CA ALA A 9 5.40 16.41 -6.01
C ALA A 9 4.21 16.47 -6.99
N GLY A 10 3.46 17.58 -6.93
CA GLY A 10 2.32 17.87 -7.80
C GLY A 10 1.01 17.98 -7.03
N GLU A 11 0.11 18.75 -7.60
CA GLU A 11 -1.23 19.04 -7.11
C GLU A 11 -2.28 18.22 -7.88
N SER A 12 -3.46 18.05 -7.25
CA SER A 12 -4.56 17.26 -7.83
C SER A 12 -5.00 17.77 -9.22
N HIS A 13 -5.06 19.10 -9.36
CA HIS A 13 -5.46 19.78 -10.60
C HIS A 13 -4.32 20.58 -11.23
N GLY A 14 -3.07 20.38 -10.77
CA GLY A 14 -1.87 20.93 -11.39
C GLY A 14 -1.51 20.24 -12.71
N PRO A 15 -0.44 20.68 -13.39
CA PRO A 15 -0.08 20.19 -14.73
C PRO A 15 0.37 18.72 -14.75
N GLU A 16 1.06 18.27 -13.72
CA GLU A 16 1.63 16.93 -13.66
C GLU A 16 1.88 16.48 -12.20
N LEU A 17 2.00 15.18 -12.01
CA LEU A 17 2.58 14.59 -10.81
C LEU A 17 4.00 14.12 -11.17
N THR A 18 4.95 14.37 -10.28
CA THR A 18 6.36 14.01 -10.48
C THR A 18 6.86 13.20 -9.29
N ALA A 19 7.72 12.22 -9.55
CA ALA A 19 8.48 11.55 -8.50
C ALA A 19 9.90 11.26 -8.90
N ILE A 20 10.76 11.23 -7.89
CA ILE A 20 12.13 10.71 -7.99
C ILE A 20 12.26 9.59 -6.98
N ILE A 21 12.77 8.44 -7.40
CA ILE A 21 13.13 7.32 -6.54
C ILE A 21 14.61 6.99 -6.73
N GLU A 22 15.32 6.79 -5.63
CA GLU A 22 16.72 6.35 -5.61
C GLU A 22 16.88 5.07 -4.79
N GLY A 23 18.02 4.40 -4.95
CA GLY A 23 18.31 3.14 -4.25
C GLY A 23 17.78 1.90 -4.98
N ILE A 24 17.35 2.04 -6.22
CA ILE A 24 17.00 0.90 -7.08
C ILE A 24 18.30 0.34 -7.67
N PRO A 25 18.64 -0.94 -7.42
CA PRO A 25 19.83 -1.57 -7.99
C PRO A 25 19.78 -1.66 -9.51
N SER A 26 20.96 -1.79 -10.15
CA SER A 26 21.05 -1.90 -11.61
C SER A 26 20.59 -3.24 -12.15
N ASN A 27 20.34 -3.27 -13.47
CA ASN A 27 20.01 -4.45 -14.28
C ASN A 27 18.64 -5.11 -14.02
N PHE A 28 17.77 -4.50 -13.20
CA PHE A 28 16.39 -4.95 -13.11
C PHE A 28 15.57 -4.41 -14.27
N GLU A 29 14.69 -5.25 -14.79
CA GLU A 29 13.70 -4.81 -15.77
C GLU A 29 12.71 -3.83 -15.13
N VAL A 30 12.52 -2.67 -15.78
CA VAL A 30 11.54 -1.65 -15.44
C VAL A 30 10.73 -1.33 -16.69
N SER A 31 9.58 -1.98 -16.81
CA SER A 31 8.69 -1.85 -17.95
C SER A 31 7.64 -0.75 -17.74
N LYS A 32 7.60 0.22 -18.66
CA LYS A 32 6.53 1.24 -18.68
C LYS A 32 5.14 0.59 -18.73
N ASN A 33 4.96 -0.44 -19.55
CA ASN A 33 3.67 -1.11 -19.70
C ASN A 33 3.20 -1.73 -18.39
N TYR A 34 4.09 -2.36 -17.63
CA TYR A 34 3.77 -2.93 -16.33
C TYR A 34 3.28 -1.86 -15.34
N ILE A 35 3.93 -0.71 -15.33
CA ILE A 35 3.55 0.41 -14.45
C ILE A 35 2.22 1.00 -14.88
N ASP A 36 2.00 1.18 -16.20
CA ASP A 36 0.74 1.69 -16.74
C ASP A 36 -0.45 0.74 -16.46
N GLU A 37 -0.23 -0.58 -16.46
CA GLU A 37 -1.24 -1.57 -16.04
C GLU A 37 -1.62 -1.40 -14.56
N PHE A 38 -0.64 -1.17 -13.67
CA PHE A 38 -0.91 -0.84 -12.27
C PHE A 38 -1.77 0.41 -12.11
N LEU A 39 -1.44 1.46 -12.86
CA LEU A 39 -2.21 2.70 -12.87
C LEU A 39 -3.63 2.48 -13.42
N ALA A 40 -3.78 1.65 -14.45
CA ALA A 40 -5.08 1.31 -15.01
C ALA A 40 -5.97 0.56 -14.00
N ARG A 41 -5.40 -0.38 -13.21
CA ARG A 41 -6.12 -1.06 -12.12
C ARG A 41 -6.63 -0.06 -11.08
N ARG A 42 -5.81 0.95 -10.72
CA ARG A 42 -6.21 2.03 -9.81
C ARG A 42 -7.40 2.86 -10.35
N GLN A 43 -7.57 2.93 -11.66
CA GLN A 43 -8.62 3.70 -12.31
C GLN A 43 -9.91 2.90 -12.57
N LYS A 44 -9.84 1.57 -12.54
CA LYS A 44 -10.95 0.66 -12.86
C LYS A 44 -11.58 0.13 -11.57
N SER A 45 -12.75 0.66 -11.18
CA SER A 45 -13.56 0.03 -10.12
C SER A 45 -15.00 0.52 -10.12
N LEU A 46 -15.90 -0.33 -9.64
CA LEU A 46 -17.26 0.07 -9.32
C LEU A 46 -17.25 1.12 -8.18
N GLY A 47 -18.05 2.16 -8.30
CA GLY A 47 -18.11 3.25 -7.32
C GLY A 47 -17.17 4.41 -7.61
N SER A 48 -16.35 4.34 -8.67
CA SER A 48 -15.51 5.43 -9.13
C SER A 48 -16.31 6.59 -9.68
N GLY A 49 -15.87 7.83 -9.39
CA GLY A 49 -16.47 9.05 -9.92
C GLY A 49 -16.14 9.26 -11.39
N GLY A 50 -16.93 10.11 -12.08
CA GLY A 50 -16.82 10.32 -13.53
C GLY A 50 -15.50 10.95 -14.02
N ARG A 51 -14.60 11.43 -13.15
CA ARG A 51 -13.26 11.91 -13.53
C ARG A 51 -12.41 10.79 -14.15
N MET A 52 -12.60 9.56 -13.69
CA MET A 52 -11.83 8.39 -14.14
C MET A 52 -12.08 8.02 -15.61
N ASN A 53 -13.20 8.46 -16.18
CA ASN A 53 -13.50 8.24 -17.60
C ASN A 53 -12.72 9.19 -18.53
N ILE A 54 -12.14 10.28 -17.98
CA ILE A 54 -11.43 11.33 -18.74
C ILE A 54 -9.92 11.11 -18.71
N GLU A 55 -9.39 10.62 -17.58
CA GLU A 55 -7.96 10.46 -17.37
C GLU A 55 -7.55 8.99 -17.50
N LYS A 56 -6.73 8.69 -18.50
CA LYS A 56 -5.92 7.48 -18.54
C LYS A 56 -4.51 7.86 -18.09
N ASP A 57 -4.16 7.45 -16.85
CA ASP A 57 -2.83 7.71 -16.31
C ASP A 57 -1.79 6.86 -17.06
N GLU A 58 -0.76 7.51 -17.55
CA GLU A 58 0.40 6.88 -18.18
C GLU A 58 1.66 7.58 -17.69
N ILE A 59 2.71 6.80 -17.40
CA ILE A 59 3.97 7.38 -16.96
C ILE A 59 4.85 7.83 -18.12
N LEU A 60 5.66 8.84 -17.82
CA LEU A 60 6.86 9.20 -18.58
C LEU A 60 8.07 8.94 -17.68
N ILE A 61 8.99 8.06 -18.11
CA ILE A 61 10.26 7.84 -17.44
C ILE A 61 11.28 8.78 -18.10
N THR A 62 11.91 9.65 -17.31
CA THR A 62 12.82 10.68 -17.82
C THR A 62 14.28 10.44 -17.45
N SER A 63 14.56 9.55 -16.49
CA SER A 63 15.92 9.12 -16.12
C SER A 63 15.95 7.80 -15.39
N GLY A 64 17.13 7.21 -15.23
CA GLY A 64 17.40 6.04 -14.39
C GLY A 64 17.02 4.69 -15.00
N VAL A 65 16.40 4.68 -16.19
CA VAL A 65 16.07 3.46 -16.95
C VAL A 65 16.52 3.63 -18.40
N ILE A 66 17.32 2.70 -18.90
CA ILE A 66 17.81 2.67 -20.28
C ILE A 66 17.57 1.27 -20.83
N ASN A 67 16.99 1.15 -22.02
CA ASN A 67 16.62 -0.13 -22.63
C ASN A 67 15.78 -1.03 -21.70
N ASN A 68 14.85 -0.44 -20.96
CA ASN A 68 14.01 -1.10 -19.94
C ASN A 68 14.78 -1.69 -18.75
N LEU A 69 16.05 -1.33 -18.56
CA LEU A 69 16.84 -1.77 -17.41
C LEU A 69 17.17 -0.59 -16.49
N SER A 70 17.07 -0.81 -15.19
CA SER A 70 17.52 0.15 -14.18
C SER A 70 19.04 0.34 -14.26
N THR A 71 19.50 1.58 -14.06
CA THR A 71 20.92 1.92 -14.19
C THR A 71 21.67 1.99 -12.85
N GLY A 72 20.95 1.84 -11.71
CA GLY A 72 21.48 2.14 -10.38
C GLY A 72 21.41 3.62 -9.99
N GLY A 73 21.16 4.50 -10.93
CA GLY A 73 20.95 5.94 -10.69
C GLY A 73 19.50 6.27 -10.33
N PRO A 74 19.22 7.51 -9.88
CA PRO A 74 17.84 7.93 -9.58
C PRO A 74 16.92 7.82 -10.79
N ILE A 75 15.74 7.23 -10.57
CA ILE A 75 14.69 7.13 -11.57
C ILE A 75 13.72 8.28 -11.37
N ALA A 76 13.53 9.10 -12.42
CA ALA A 76 12.54 10.17 -12.42
C ALA A 76 11.37 9.80 -13.33
N ILE A 77 10.15 9.96 -12.80
CA ILE A 77 8.89 9.65 -13.49
C ILE A 77 7.90 10.78 -13.35
N LYS A 78 7.02 10.91 -14.34
CA LYS A 78 5.94 11.90 -14.39
C LYS A 78 4.64 11.26 -14.86
N ILE A 79 3.52 11.81 -14.36
CA ILE A 79 2.17 11.55 -14.86
C ILE A 79 1.55 12.91 -15.24
N ILE A 80 1.21 13.08 -16.50
CA ILE A 80 0.57 14.32 -16.97
C ILE A 80 -0.90 14.32 -16.57
N ASN A 81 -1.36 15.38 -15.94
CA ASN A 81 -2.78 15.58 -15.62
C ASN A 81 -3.52 16.09 -16.87
N LYS A 82 -4.28 15.21 -17.51
CA LYS A 82 -5.03 15.57 -18.74
C LYS A 82 -6.13 16.63 -18.48
N ASP A 83 -6.63 16.69 -17.25
CA ASP A 83 -7.64 17.66 -16.83
C ASP A 83 -7.07 19.08 -16.60
N TRP A 84 -5.74 19.23 -16.52
CA TRP A 84 -5.07 20.53 -16.35
C TRP A 84 -5.53 21.59 -17.36
N LYS A 85 -5.78 21.22 -18.61
CA LYS A 85 -6.28 22.12 -19.65
C LYS A 85 -7.61 22.80 -19.29
N ASN A 86 -8.42 22.20 -18.41
CA ASN A 86 -9.69 22.72 -17.92
C ASN A 86 -9.53 23.63 -16.70
N TRP A 87 -8.33 23.61 -16.07
CA TRP A 87 -7.99 24.38 -14.88
C TRP A 87 -7.05 25.54 -15.15
N LYS A 88 -6.21 25.41 -16.18
CA LYS A 88 -5.27 26.44 -16.58
C LYS A 88 -6.01 27.75 -16.90
N ASP A 89 -5.55 28.85 -16.27
CA ASP A 89 -6.06 30.19 -16.47
C ASP A 89 -7.56 30.38 -16.13
N LYS A 90 -8.15 29.41 -15.42
CA LYS A 90 -9.53 29.47 -14.94
C LYS A 90 -9.64 30.31 -13.69
N GLU A 91 -10.59 31.26 -13.68
CA GLU A 91 -11.03 31.90 -12.44
C GLU A 91 -11.75 30.89 -11.55
N ILE A 92 -11.34 30.79 -10.29
CA ILE A 92 -11.82 29.78 -9.34
C ILE A 92 -12.39 30.54 -8.13
N GLU A 93 -13.63 30.24 -7.77
CA GLU A 93 -14.23 30.72 -6.55
C GLU A 93 -13.46 30.22 -5.31
N PRO A 94 -13.24 31.05 -4.28
CA PRO A 94 -12.57 30.65 -3.07
C PRO A 94 -13.24 29.45 -2.41
N PHE A 95 -12.44 28.48 -1.97
CA PHE A 95 -12.91 27.35 -1.19
C PHE A 95 -12.72 27.63 0.29
N VAL A 96 -13.81 27.96 0.99
CA VAL A 96 -13.80 28.47 2.36
C VAL A 96 -14.56 27.60 3.37
N VAL A 97 -15.25 26.56 2.89
CA VAL A 97 -16.04 25.63 3.74
C VAL A 97 -15.33 24.29 3.83
N PRO A 98 -14.63 23.98 4.95
CA PRO A 98 -13.86 22.75 5.09
C PRO A 98 -14.77 21.52 5.20
N ARG A 99 -14.36 20.43 4.59
CA ARG A 99 -15.04 19.13 4.71
C ARG A 99 -14.62 18.42 6.00
N PRO A 100 -15.55 17.99 6.85
CA PRO A 100 -15.25 17.15 8.00
C PRO A 100 -14.53 15.85 7.59
N GLY A 101 -13.46 15.48 8.32
CA GLY A 101 -12.69 14.28 8.06
C GLY A 101 -11.69 14.37 6.88
N HIS A 102 -11.51 15.56 6.29
CA HIS A 102 -10.46 15.86 5.31
C HIS A 102 -9.36 16.74 5.93
N ALA A 103 -8.28 17.00 5.19
CA ALA A 103 -7.18 17.87 5.64
C ALA A 103 -7.53 19.38 5.61
N ASP A 104 -8.70 19.75 5.14
CA ASP A 104 -9.11 21.10 4.81
C ASP A 104 -8.90 22.08 5.98
N LEU A 105 -9.58 21.87 7.11
CA LEU A 105 -9.52 22.76 8.28
C LEU A 105 -8.13 22.74 8.94
N VAL A 106 -7.60 21.55 9.21
CA VAL A 106 -6.30 21.43 9.92
C VAL A 106 -5.13 21.88 9.06
N GLY A 107 -5.23 21.70 7.74
CA GLY A 107 -4.25 22.22 6.79
C GLY A 107 -4.25 23.75 6.77
N THR A 108 -5.43 24.37 6.77
CA THR A 108 -5.57 25.83 6.86
C THR A 108 -4.96 26.38 8.15
N PHE A 109 -5.19 25.74 9.29
CA PHE A 109 -4.57 26.14 10.56
C PHE A 109 -3.05 26.01 10.54
N LYS A 110 -2.54 24.92 9.99
CA LYS A 110 -1.10 24.65 9.98
C LYS A 110 -0.33 25.57 9.05
N TYR A 111 -0.84 25.75 7.82
CA TYR A 111 -0.12 26.44 6.76
C TYR A 111 -0.59 27.87 6.53
N GLN A 112 -1.66 28.29 7.24
CA GLN A 112 -2.26 29.64 7.16
C GLN A 112 -2.57 30.04 5.71
N HIS A 113 -3.12 29.11 4.94
CA HIS A 113 -3.51 29.36 3.56
C HIS A 113 -4.67 30.36 3.49
N TYR A 114 -4.64 31.23 2.49
CA TYR A 114 -5.74 32.17 2.19
C TYR A 114 -6.93 31.49 1.49
N ASP A 115 -6.75 30.25 0.99
CA ASP A 115 -7.76 29.41 0.37
C ASP A 115 -7.52 27.94 0.80
N ILE A 116 -8.55 27.26 1.28
CA ILE A 116 -8.51 25.85 1.68
C ILE A 116 -8.08 24.95 0.51
N ARG A 117 -8.33 25.38 -0.72
CA ARG A 117 -7.96 24.64 -1.94
C ARG A 117 -6.48 24.28 -1.97
N LEU A 118 -5.59 25.12 -1.46
CA LEU A 118 -4.15 24.84 -1.42
C LEU A 118 -3.82 23.61 -0.56
N SER A 119 -4.57 23.41 0.54
CA SER A 119 -4.47 22.18 1.34
C SER A 119 -5.09 20.97 0.62
N LEU A 120 -6.27 21.17 0.00
CA LEU A 120 -6.98 20.13 -0.75
C LEU A 120 -6.15 19.56 -1.89
N GLU A 121 -5.51 20.40 -2.67
CA GLU A 121 -4.74 20.03 -3.86
C GLU A 121 -3.64 19.02 -3.52
N ARG A 122 -2.88 19.26 -2.46
CA ARG A 122 -1.80 18.33 -2.06
C ARG A 122 -2.28 17.15 -1.23
N ALA A 123 -3.30 17.32 -0.38
CA ALA A 123 -3.86 16.25 0.45
C ALA A 123 -4.74 15.26 -0.31
N SER A 124 -5.09 15.58 -1.55
CA SER A 124 -5.93 14.75 -2.42
C SER A 124 -5.32 13.37 -2.65
N ALA A 125 -6.20 12.35 -2.70
CA ALA A 125 -5.82 10.99 -3.09
C ALA A 125 -5.26 10.89 -4.54
N ARG A 126 -5.27 11.96 -5.33
CA ARG A 126 -4.59 12.03 -6.64
C ARG A 126 -3.08 11.76 -6.51
N GLU A 127 -2.45 12.20 -5.41
CA GLU A 127 -1.04 11.92 -5.10
C GLU A 127 -0.72 10.43 -5.13
N THR A 128 -1.67 9.56 -4.76
CA THR A 128 -1.45 8.12 -4.79
C THR A 128 -1.19 7.55 -6.19
N ALA A 129 -1.51 8.27 -7.27
CA ALA A 129 -1.19 7.83 -8.63
C ALA A 129 0.33 7.74 -8.84
N ILE A 130 1.07 8.78 -8.44
CA ILE A 130 2.53 8.76 -8.60
C ILE A 130 3.21 7.82 -7.58
N ARG A 131 2.64 7.65 -6.35
CA ARG A 131 3.11 6.62 -5.40
C ARG A 131 2.88 5.21 -5.95
N CYS A 132 1.73 4.98 -6.60
CA CYS A 132 1.42 3.71 -7.26
C CYS A 132 2.43 3.40 -8.37
N ALA A 133 2.83 4.40 -9.16
CA ALA A 133 3.85 4.23 -10.20
C ALA A 133 5.23 3.85 -9.62
N ILE A 134 5.67 4.51 -8.53
CA ILE A 134 6.91 4.15 -7.81
C ILE A 134 6.83 2.72 -7.28
N GLY A 135 5.72 2.39 -6.61
CA GLY A 135 5.54 1.07 -6.01
C GLY A 135 5.44 -0.03 -7.05
N ALA A 136 4.89 0.24 -8.25
CA ALA A 136 4.86 -0.71 -9.35
C ALA A 136 6.27 -1.08 -9.85
N ILE A 137 7.23 -0.15 -9.83
CA ILE A 137 8.65 -0.45 -10.09
C ILE A 137 9.16 -1.46 -9.06
N CYS A 138 8.96 -1.18 -7.77
CA CYS A 138 9.38 -2.07 -6.69
C CYS A 138 8.69 -3.44 -6.76
N HIS A 139 7.40 -3.46 -7.07
CA HIS A 139 6.61 -4.68 -7.25
C HIS A 139 7.14 -5.55 -8.40
N GLN A 140 7.48 -4.93 -9.53
CA GLN A 140 8.08 -5.63 -10.68
C GLN A 140 9.44 -6.23 -10.33
N ILE A 141 10.25 -5.53 -9.53
CA ILE A 141 11.55 -6.03 -9.05
C ILE A 141 11.35 -7.20 -8.08
N LEU A 142 10.44 -7.08 -7.11
CA LEU A 142 10.10 -8.17 -6.19
C LEU A 142 9.68 -9.44 -6.95
N LYS A 143 8.85 -9.29 -7.99
CA LYS A 143 8.46 -10.41 -8.87
C LYS A 143 9.67 -11.05 -9.56
N GLN A 144 10.65 -10.27 -10.01
CA GLN A 144 11.90 -10.80 -10.59
C GLN A 144 12.77 -11.52 -9.56
N LEU A 145 12.59 -11.23 -8.27
CA LEU A 145 13.22 -11.91 -7.13
C LEU A 145 12.39 -13.09 -6.60
N GLY A 146 11.29 -13.45 -7.31
CA GLY A 146 10.42 -14.56 -6.96
C GLY A 146 9.48 -14.28 -5.78
N VAL A 147 9.28 -13.01 -5.41
CA VAL A 147 8.32 -12.59 -4.40
C VAL A 147 7.03 -12.16 -5.08
N GLU A 148 5.91 -12.69 -4.64
CA GLU A 148 4.59 -12.38 -5.16
C GLU A 148 3.82 -11.53 -4.16
N VAL A 149 3.29 -10.39 -4.62
CA VAL A 149 2.47 -9.48 -3.80
C VAL A 149 1.10 -9.34 -4.45
N VAL A 150 0.05 -9.55 -3.66
CA VAL A 150 -1.33 -9.37 -4.11
C VAL A 150 -2.15 -8.73 -3.00
N GLY A 151 -3.04 -7.83 -3.38
CA GLY A 151 -4.04 -7.27 -2.50
C GLY A 151 -5.44 -7.65 -2.97
N TYR A 152 -6.37 -7.74 -2.05
CA TYR A 152 -7.78 -7.95 -2.35
C TYR A 152 -8.68 -7.25 -1.33
N VAL A 153 -9.88 -6.92 -1.75
CA VAL A 153 -10.90 -6.37 -0.85
C VAL A 153 -11.43 -7.48 0.03
N SER A 154 -11.29 -7.32 1.34
CA SER A 154 -11.77 -8.25 2.35
C SER A 154 -13.09 -7.82 2.98
N SER A 155 -13.47 -6.52 2.90
CA SER A 155 -14.82 -6.08 3.25
C SER A 155 -15.21 -4.77 2.58
N ILE A 156 -16.54 -4.55 2.38
CA ILE A 156 -17.14 -3.25 2.05
C ILE A 156 -18.41 -3.10 2.89
N GLY A 157 -18.49 -2.03 3.68
CA GLY A 157 -19.55 -1.86 4.66
C GLY A 157 -19.58 -3.03 5.64
N GLU A 158 -20.73 -3.70 5.74
CA GLU A 158 -20.93 -4.87 6.61
C GLU A 158 -20.59 -6.21 5.92
N GLN A 159 -20.40 -6.21 4.59
CA GLN A 159 -20.14 -7.43 3.83
C GLN A 159 -18.66 -7.78 3.89
N LYS A 160 -18.36 -9.04 4.23
CA LYS A 160 -17.01 -9.56 4.42
C LYS A 160 -16.76 -10.79 3.57
N LEU A 161 -15.52 -10.98 3.17
CA LEU A 161 -15.00 -12.23 2.67
C LEU A 161 -14.70 -13.16 3.86
N GLU A 162 -15.32 -14.32 3.92
CA GLU A 162 -15.17 -15.22 5.08
C GLU A 162 -13.83 -15.96 5.06
N ASN A 163 -13.52 -16.64 3.97
CA ASN A 163 -12.31 -17.46 3.85
C ASN A 163 -11.71 -17.36 2.45
N ILE A 164 -10.39 -17.45 2.37
CA ILE A 164 -9.65 -17.52 1.11
C ILE A 164 -8.54 -18.56 1.24
N ASN A 165 -8.40 -19.39 0.20
CA ASN A 165 -7.26 -20.28 0.09
C ASN A 165 -6.07 -19.50 -0.52
N LEU A 166 -4.97 -19.39 0.24
CA LEU A 166 -3.76 -18.66 -0.15
C LEU A 166 -2.72 -19.54 -0.88
N GLU A 167 -3.02 -20.80 -1.19
CA GLU A 167 -2.06 -21.69 -1.85
C GLU A 167 -1.65 -21.19 -3.24
N ASP A 168 -2.60 -20.68 -4.01
CA ASP A 168 -2.38 -20.17 -5.38
C ASP A 168 -2.63 -18.65 -5.45
N ILE A 169 -1.57 -17.87 -5.27
CA ILE A 169 -1.59 -16.40 -5.40
C ILE A 169 -1.93 -15.95 -6.83
N GLY A 170 -1.49 -16.72 -7.83
CA GLY A 170 -1.81 -16.45 -9.24
C GLY A 170 -3.31 -16.53 -9.53
N GLN A 171 -3.97 -17.53 -8.95
CA GLN A 171 -5.43 -17.69 -9.02
C GLN A 171 -6.14 -16.55 -8.31
N ILE A 172 -5.69 -16.17 -7.10
CA ILE A 172 -6.26 -15.05 -6.36
C ILE A 172 -6.17 -13.77 -7.19
N LYS A 173 -4.97 -13.47 -7.73
CA LYS A 173 -4.76 -12.29 -8.56
C LYS A 173 -5.71 -12.26 -9.75
N LYS A 174 -5.88 -13.38 -10.45
CA LYS A 174 -6.81 -13.49 -11.58
C LYS A 174 -8.25 -13.15 -11.16
N LEU A 175 -8.73 -13.74 -10.08
CA LEU A 175 -10.09 -13.49 -9.57
C LEU A 175 -10.28 -12.03 -9.15
N VAL A 176 -9.27 -11.42 -8.51
CA VAL A 176 -9.27 -9.99 -8.13
C VAL A 176 -9.34 -9.09 -9.36
N ASP A 177 -8.56 -9.39 -10.42
CA ASP A 177 -8.53 -8.60 -11.65
C ASP A 177 -9.83 -8.72 -12.47
N GLU A 178 -10.55 -9.84 -12.35
CA GLU A 178 -11.87 -10.09 -12.97
C GLU A 178 -13.02 -9.43 -12.18
N SER A 179 -12.86 -9.19 -10.87
CA SER A 179 -13.90 -8.63 -10.00
C SER A 179 -14.02 -7.10 -10.15
N GLU A 180 -15.26 -6.60 -10.21
CA GLU A 180 -15.53 -5.15 -10.22
C GLU A 180 -15.20 -4.45 -8.90
N VAL A 181 -15.11 -5.21 -7.81
CA VAL A 181 -14.79 -4.72 -6.45
C VAL A 181 -13.48 -5.27 -5.93
N SER A 182 -12.66 -5.91 -6.77
CA SER A 182 -11.37 -6.50 -6.40
C SER A 182 -11.45 -7.52 -5.26
N CYS A 183 -12.56 -8.24 -5.13
CA CYS A 183 -12.75 -9.34 -4.18
C CYS A 183 -12.61 -10.67 -4.93
N PRO A 184 -11.82 -11.64 -4.45
CA PRO A 184 -11.57 -12.89 -5.16
C PRO A 184 -12.71 -13.92 -5.08
N ASP A 185 -13.72 -13.68 -4.26
CA ASP A 185 -14.92 -14.51 -4.14
C ASP A 185 -16.09 -13.86 -4.85
N LYS A 186 -16.82 -14.64 -5.67
CA LYS A 186 -17.90 -14.12 -6.50
C LYS A 186 -19.14 -13.74 -5.68
N ASP A 187 -19.51 -14.55 -4.70
CA ASP A 187 -20.71 -14.33 -3.90
C ASP A 187 -20.50 -13.13 -2.98
N ALA A 188 -19.32 -13.04 -2.33
CA ALA A 188 -18.94 -11.87 -1.55
C ALA A 188 -18.86 -10.60 -2.42
N SER A 189 -18.34 -10.70 -3.66
CA SER A 189 -18.30 -9.58 -4.60
C SER A 189 -19.70 -9.05 -4.90
N GLU A 190 -20.69 -9.92 -5.17
CA GLU A 190 -22.08 -9.53 -5.44
C GLU A 190 -22.72 -8.82 -4.24
N LEU A 191 -22.46 -9.30 -3.01
CA LEU A 191 -22.94 -8.66 -1.79
C LEU A 191 -22.31 -7.28 -1.60
N MET A 192 -20.99 -7.15 -1.80
CA MET A 192 -20.27 -5.88 -1.72
C MET A 192 -20.74 -4.86 -2.78
N ILE A 193 -21.01 -5.31 -4.01
CA ILE A 193 -21.59 -4.49 -5.08
C ILE A 193 -22.94 -3.92 -4.62
N ASN A 194 -23.81 -4.76 -4.06
CA ASN A 194 -25.11 -4.34 -3.57
C ASN A 194 -25.01 -3.28 -2.46
N GLU A 195 -24.03 -3.40 -1.55
CA GLU A 195 -23.78 -2.38 -0.52
C GLU A 195 -23.36 -1.03 -1.14
N ILE A 196 -22.46 -1.03 -2.13
CA ILE A 196 -22.06 0.20 -2.85
C ILE A 196 -23.29 0.84 -3.54
N LEU A 197 -24.14 0.04 -4.19
CA LEU A 197 -25.35 0.54 -4.85
C LEU A 197 -26.36 1.12 -3.85
N LYS A 198 -26.52 0.52 -2.66
CA LYS A 198 -27.33 1.06 -1.57
C LYS A 198 -26.81 2.40 -1.07
N ALA A 199 -25.50 2.52 -0.84
CA ALA A 199 -24.86 3.77 -0.43
C ALA A 199 -25.05 4.86 -1.48
N ARG A 200 -24.88 4.53 -2.76
CA ARG A 200 -25.10 5.47 -3.87
C ARG A 200 -26.54 5.98 -3.91
N LYS A 201 -27.53 5.11 -3.67
CA LYS A 201 -28.96 5.53 -3.57
C LYS A 201 -29.19 6.47 -2.39
N LYS A 202 -28.49 6.25 -1.27
CA LYS A 202 -28.54 7.11 -0.07
C LYS A 202 -27.74 8.41 -0.24
N LYS A 203 -27.02 8.59 -1.36
CA LYS A 203 -26.13 9.73 -1.62
C LYS A 203 -25.02 9.84 -0.57
N ASP A 204 -24.51 8.71 -0.12
CA ASP A 204 -23.50 8.58 0.93
C ASP A 204 -22.30 7.74 0.44
N THR A 205 -21.30 7.56 1.30
CA THR A 205 -20.04 6.86 1.01
C THR A 205 -19.83 5.67 1.93
N LEU A 206 -19.05 4.68 1.49
CA LEU A 206 -18.69 3.49 2.26
C LEU A 206 -17.18 3.33 2.38
N GLY A 207 -16.76 2.80 3.53
CA GLY A 207 -15.44 2.26 3.78
C GLY A 207 -15.41 0.73 3.65
N GLY A 208 -14.31 0.15 4.08
CA GLY A 208 -14.10 -1.29 4.09
C GLY A 208 -12.66 -1.66 4.42
N SER A 209 -12.27 -2.88 4.10
CA SER A 209 -10.92 -3.37 4.36
C SER A 209 -10.29 -4.02 3.13
N ILE A 210 -8.97 -3.98 3.10
CA ILE A 210 -8.12 -4.60 2.07
C ILE A 210 -7.09 -5.44 2.79
N THR A 211 -6.99 -6.70 2.39
CA THR A 211 -5.93 -7.61 2.84
C THR A 211 -4.85 -7.71 1.78
N LEU A 212 -3.61 -7.63 2.22
CA LEU A 212 -2.39 -7.72 1.42
C LEU A 212 -1.66 -9.00 1.78
N VAL A 213 -1.22 -9.71 0.78
CA VAL A 213 -0.43 -10.95 0.94
C VAL A 213 0.86 -10.81 0.16
N ALA A 214 2.00 -11.08 0.81
CA ALA A 214 3.27 -11.26 0.12
C ALA A 214 3.78 -12.69 0.36
N LYS A 215 3.91 -13.48 -0.71
CA LYS A 215 4.35 -14.88 -0.68
C LYS A 215 5.80 -15.01 -1.18
N ASN A 216 6.48 -16.05 -0.71
CA ASN A 216 7.87 -16.33 -1.05
C ASN A 216 8.86 -15.22 -0.61
N PHE A 217 8.48 -14.42 0.38
CA PHE A 217 9.37 -13.42 0.94
C PHE A 217 10.35 -14.10 1.91
N PRO A 218 11.68 -13.88 1.78
CA PRO A 218 12.66 -14.61 2.60
C PRO A 218 12.50 -14.37 4.09
N ALA A 219 12.81 -15.38 4.90
CA ALA A 219 12.90 -15.24 6.35
C ALA A 219 14.04 -14.29 6.75
N GLY A 220 13.91 -13.62 7.91
CA GLY A 220 14.97 -12.80 8.49
C GLY A 220 15.10 -11.39 7.92
N CYS A 221 14.20 -10.93 7.05
CA CYS A 221 14.14 -9.54 6.62
C CYS A 221 13.48 -8.67 7.71
N GLY A 222 14.03 -7.48 7.94
CA GLY A 222 13.71 -6.65 9.11
C GLY A 222 14.69 -6.89 10.25
N SER A 223 14.38 -6.39 11.45
CA SER A 223 15.28 -6.57 12.61
C SER A 223 14.56 -6.30 13.93
N TYR A 224 14.88 -7.10 14.96
CA TYR A 224 14.44 -6.85 16.34
C TYR A 224 15.37 -5.89 17.11
N VAL A 225 16.53 -5.55 16.53
CA VAL A 225 17.61 -4.80 17.22
C VAL A 225 17.16 -3.41 17.65
N HIS A 226 16.31 -2.75 16.86
CA HIS A 226 15.75 -1.44 17.19
C HIS A 226 14.34 -1.28 16.61
N PHE A 227 13.48 -0.48 17.27
CA PHE A 227 12.06 -0.36 16.93
C PHE A 227 11.80 0.13 15.50
N ASP A 228 12.64 1.02 14.96
CA ASP A 228 12.53 1.58 13.61
C ASP A 228 13.04 0.66 12.49
N ARG A 229 13.60 -0.50 12.85
CA ARG A 229 14.07 -1.53 11.92
C ARG A 229 13.09 -2.68 11.75
N LYS A 230 12.05 -2.74 12.58
CA LYS A 230 11.00 -3.74 12.47
C LYS A 230 10.25 -3.62 11.16
N LEU A 231 10.13 -4.73 10.40
CA LEU A 231 9.49 -4.73 9.10
C LEU A 231 7.98 -4.54 9.19
N ASP A 232 7.32 -5.19 10.15
CA ASP A 232 5.89 -5.03 10.45
C ASP A 232 5.54 -3.56 10.74
N ALA A 233 6.37 -2.87 11.53
CA ALA A 233 6.19 -1.45 11.85
C ALA A 233 6.37 -0.55 10.61
N LYS A 234 7.35 -0.82 9.74
CA LYS A 234 7.57 -0.08 8.48
C LYS A 234 6.36 -0.23 7.56
N LEU A 235 5.89 -1.46 7.34
CA LEU A 235 4.72 -1.77 6.51
C LEU A 235 3.45 -1.12 7.05
N ALA A 236 3.21 -1.21 8.37
CA ALA A 236 2.07 -0.56 9.01
C ALA A 236 2.12 0.96 8.85
N SER A 237 3.30 1.58 8.98
CA SER A 237 3.51 3.03 8.78
C SER A 237 3.20 3.44 7.33
N SER A 238 3.69 2.70 6.34
CA SER A 238 3.44 2.99 4.92
C SER A 238 1.97 2.86 4.56
N ILE A 239 1.29 1.82 5.04
CA ILE A 239 -0.15 1.63 4.86
C ILE A 239 -0.93 2.76 5.53
N MET A 240 -0.62 3.10 6.79
CA MET A 240 -1.28 4.17 7.53
C MET A 240 -1.10 5.55 6.88
N SER A 241 -0.04 5.73 6.08
CA SER A 241 0.20 6.98 5.33
C SER A 241 -0.74 7.19 4.14
N VAL A 242 -1.50 6.17 3.73
CA VAL A 242 -2.47 6.26 2.63
C VAL A 242 -3.75 6.93 3.13
N GLN A 243 -4.32 7.81 2.31
CA GLN A 243 -5.54 8.54 2.64
C GLN A 243 -6.68 7.57 3.01
N SER A 244 -7.51 7.97 3.98
CA SER A 244 -8.65 7.22 4.52
C SER A 244 -8.32 6.04 5.43
N VAL A 245 -7.09 5.57 5.53
CA VAL A 245 -6.72 4.50 6.46
C VAL A 245 -6.88 4.95 7.90
N LYS A 246 -7.45 4.06 8.75
CA LYS A 246 -7.69 4.32 10.19
C LYS A 246 -7.20 3.20 11.08
N ALA A 247 -6.97 2.00 10.54
CA ALA A 247 -6.36 0.90 11.27
C ALA A 247 -5.54 0.01 10.32
N VAL A 248 -4.54 -0.65 10.88
CA VAL A 248 -3.73 -1.67 10.23
C VAL A 248 -3.64 -2.86 11.18
N GLU A 249 -3.85 -4.04 10.67
CA GLU A 249 -3.79 -5.30 11.39
C GLU A 249 -2.75 -6.21 10.74
N VAL A 250 -1.92 -6.85 11.54
CA VAL A 250 -0.91 -7.83 11.10
C VAL A 250 -1.39 -9.22 11.48
N GLY A 251 -1.47 -10.12 10.52
CA GLY A 251 -2.02 -11.45 10.72
C GLY A 251 -3.45 -11.41 11.25
N SER A 252 -3.74 -12.20 12.25
CA SER A 252 -5.03 -12.28 12.95
C SER A 252 -5.08 -11.37 14.19
N GLY A 253 -4.36 -10.25 14.20
CA GLY A 253 -4.08 -9.44 15.40
C GLY A 253 -5.30 -9.10 16.25
N ILE A 254 -6.44 -8.73 15.64
CA ILE A 254 -7.67 -8.40 16.37
C ILE A 254 -8.27 -9.65 17.02
N GLU A 255 -8.37 -10.76 16.29
CA GLU A 255 -8.91 -12.01 16.82
C GLU A 255 -7.93 -12.65 17.82
N ALA A 256 -6.65 -12.67 17.50
CA ALA A 256 -5.58 -13.16 18.38
C ALA A 256 -5.57 -12.45 19.75
N SER A 257 -5.95 -11.17 19.82
CA SER A 257 -6.02 -10.42 21.08
C SER A 257 -7.12 -10.91 22.04
N LYS A 258 -8.02 -11.76 21.58
CA LYS A 258 -9.16 -12.30 22.37
C LYS A 258 -8.91 -13.73 22.86
N ASP A 259 -7.83 -14.38 22.40
CA ASP A 259 -7.58 -15.79 22.62
C ASP A 259 -6.38 -16.07 23.51
N PHE A 260 -6.19 -17.30 23.95
CA PHE A 260 -5.07 -17.72 24.76
C PHE A 260 -3.78 -17.83 23.93
N GLY A 261 -2.63 -17.50 24.54
CA GLY A 261 -1.35 -17.50 23.84
C GLY A 261 -1.00 -18.84 23.16
N THR A 262 -1.36 -19.97 23.78
CA THR A 262 -1.13 -21.32 23.20
C THR A 262 -1.95 -21.60 21.94
N ALA A 263 -3.07 -20.92 21.75
CA ALA A 263 -3.90 -21.03 20.54
C ALA A 263 -3.44 -20.08 19.43
N VAL A 264 -2.79 -18.95 19.79
CA VAL A 264 -2.39 -17.90 18.87
C VAL A 264 -1.00 -18.13 18.27
N GLN A 265 -0.03 -18.58 19.10
CA GLN A 265 1.36 -18.70 18.62
C GLN A 265 1.48 -19.75 17.52
N ASP A 266 2.18 -19.39 16.43
CA ASP A 266 2.44 -20.28 15.30
C ASP A 266 3.50 -21.33 15.74
N GLN A 267 3.02 -22.53 16.06
CA GLN A 267 3.88 -23.61 16.60
C GLN A 267 4.90 -24.05 15.55
N ILE A 268 6.13 -24.27 16.03
CA ILE A 268 7.25 -24.68 15.19
C ILE A 268 7.41 -26.20 15.29
N VAL A 269 7.47 -26.85 14.14
CA VAL A 269 7.62 -28.30 14.03
C VAL A 269 8.77 -28.65 13.10
N LEU A 270 9.27 -29.88 13.24
CA LEU A 270 10.21 -30.47 12.29
C LEU A 270 9.43 -31.38 11.35
N SER A 271 9.43 -31.06 10.06
CA SER A 271 8.78 -31.82 8.98
C SER A 271 9.80 -32.16 7.91
N GLU A 272 10.05 -33.46 7.67
CA GLU A 272 10.98 -33.94 6.65
C GLU A 272 12.38 -33.29 6.70
N GLY A 273 12.85 -32.94 7.91
CA GLY A 273 14.16 -32.29 8.12
C GLY A 273 14.13 -30.76 7.97
N ASN A 274 12.99 -30.17 7.65
CA ASN A 274 12.78 -28.73 7.57
C ASN A 274 12.04 -28.20 8.82
N VAL A 275 12.29 -26.94 9.15
CA VAL A 275 11.54 -26.24 10.18
C VAL A 275 10.33 -25.57 9.55
N GLU A 276 9.14 -25.93 10.00
CA GLU A 276 7.87 -25.44 9.50
C GLU A 276 7.00 -24.86 10.61
N ARG A 277 6.04 -23.99 10.26
CA ARG A 277 4.97 -23.52 11.14
C ARG A 277 3.65 -24.17 10.75
N ILE A 278 2.86 -24.60 11.75
CA ILE A 278 1.57 -25.26 11.52
C ILE A 278 0.41 -24.26 11.34
N SER A 279 0.67 -22.97 11.55
CA SER A 279 -0.28 -21.86 11.38
C SER A 279 0.46 -20.59 11.00
N ASN A 280 -0.28 -19.54 10.65
CA ASN A 280 0.27 -18.22 10.32
C ASN A 280 -0.60 -17.10 10.93
N ASN A 281 -0.95 -17.25 12.20
CA ASN A 281 -1.77 -16.27 12.95
C ASN A 281 -1.04 -14.94 13.11
N LEU A 282 0.29 -14.96 13.21
CA LEU A 282 1.14 -13.79 13.37
C LEU A 282 1.42 -13.07 12.02
N GLY A 283 0.86 -13.58 10.91
CA GLY A 283 0.90 -12.92 9.61
C GLY A 283 2.28 -12.81 8.98
N GLY A 284 3.16 -13.82 9.25
CA GLY A 284 4.50 -13.88 8.66
C GLY A 284 5.56 -13.07 9.39
N PHE A 285 5.31 -12.66 10.65
CA PHE A 285 6.26 -11.86 11.44
C PHE A 285 6.50 -12.44 12.82
N GLU A 286 7.77 -12.44 13.25
CA GLU A 286 8.21 -12.68 14.62
C GLU A 286 9.28 -11.66 14.99
N GLY A 287 9.11 -10.96 16.10
CA GLY A 287 10.06 -9.96 16.57
C GLY A 287 10.33 -8.79 15.61
N GLY A 288 9.45 -8.54 14.64
CA GLY A 288 9.63 -7.50 13.61
C GLY A 288 10.45 -7.97 12.40
N MET A 289 10.64 -9.26 12.25
CA MET A 289 11.31 -9.91 11.12
C MET A 289 10.35 -10.84 10.40
N SER A 290 10.55 -11.02 9.09
CA SER A 290 9.82 -12.00 8.29
C SER A 290 10.19 -13.43 8.70
N THR A 291 9.19 -14.33 8.68
CA THR A 291 9.37 -15.75 9.06
C THR A 291 9.60 -16.68 7.89
N GLY A 292 9.37 -16.21 6.65
CA GLY A 292 9.28 -17.05 5.45
C GLY A 292 7.85 -17.48 5.10
N GLU A 293 6.95 -17.45 6.08
CA GLU A 293 5.51 -17.62 5.85
C GLU A 293 4.93 -16.43 5.08
N PRO A 294 3.75 -16.58 4.45
CA PRO A 294 3.08 -15.47 3.79
C PRO A 294 2.89 -14.27 4.71
N ILE A 295 3.39 -13.11 4.31
CA ILE A 295 3.11 -11.85 5.00
C ILE A 295 1.65 -11.50 4.75
N MET A 296 0.90 -11.26 5.84
CA MET A 296 -0.52 -10.91 5.80
C MET A 296 -0.78 -9.63 6.60
N ILE A 297 -1.32 -8.61 5.93
CA ILE A 297 -1.65 -7.32 6.56
C ILE A 297 -3.01 -6.85 6.05
N THR A 298 -3.89 -6.49 6.97
CA THR A 298 -5.20 -5.92 6.64
C THR A 298 -5.25 -4.44 7.00
N SER A 299 -5.70 -3.62 6.06
CA SER A 299 -5.91 -2.18 6.24
C SER A 299 -7.41 -1.87 6.27
N TYR A 300 -7.81 -0.94 7.16
CA TYR A 300 -9.19 -0.50 7.31
C TYR A 300 -9.33 0.95 6.89
N LEU A 301 -10.21 1.20 5.94
CA LEU A 301 -10.46 2.52 5.36
C LEU A 301 -11.81 3.07 5.83
N LYS A 302 -11.80 4.29 6.37
CA LYS A 302 -13.05 5.01 6.61
C LYS A 302 -13.73 5.40 5.30
N PRO A 303 -15.05 5.68 5.31
CA PRO A 303 -15.75 6.31 4.19
C PRO A 303 -15.07 7.62 3.76
N ILE A 304 -15.18 7.95 2.48
CA ILE A 304 -14.63 9.18 1.92
C ILE A 304 -15.37 10.39 2.51
N SER A 305 -14.65 11.47 2.77
CA SER A 305 -15.19 12.66 3.45
C SER A 305 -16.16 13.50 2.61
N THR A 306 -16.20 13.27 1.29
CA THR A 306 -17.06 14.02 0.39
C THR A 306 -18.31 13.21 0.08
N THR A 307 -19.44 13.63 0.66
CA THR A 307 -20.77 13.01 0.47
C THR A 307 -21.65 13.89 -0.41
N LEU A 308 -22.60 13.28 -1.12
CA LEU A 308 -23.66 14.01 -1.82
C LEU A 308 -24.71 14.57 -0.86
N THR A 309 -24.84 13.96 0.32
CA THR A 309 -25.65 14.51 1.41
C THR A 309 -24.84 15.53 2.16
N PRO A 310 -25.26 16.81 2.22
CA PRO A 310 -24.56 17.84 2.95
C PRO A 310 -24.45 17.50 4.44
N ILE A 311 -23.33 17.86 5.05
CA ILE A 311 -23.09 17.73 6.50
C ILE A 311 -22.65 19.07 7.07
N LYS A 312 -22.87 19.28 8.37
CA LYS A 312 -22.56 20.56 9.05
C LYS A 312 -21.08 20.91 8.93
N SER A 313 -20.83 22.17 8.65
CA SER A 313 -19.50 22.79 8.58
C SER A 313 -19.59 24.27 8.92
N VAL A 314 -18.52 25.02 8.67
CA VAL A 314 -18.43 26.48 8.92
C VAL A 314 -17.79 27.11 7.67
N ASP A 315 -18.40 28.20 7.21
CA ASP A 315 -17.73 29.11 6.28
C ASP A 315 -16.69 29.91 7.06
N LEU A 316 -15.42 29.66 6.82
CA LEU A 316 -14.30 30.29 7.53
C LEU A 316 -14.13 31.78 7.18
N ALA A 317 -14.61 32.22 6.03
CA ALA A 317 -14.51 33.61 5.62
C ALA A 317 -15.60 34.47 6.27
N SER A 318 -16.84 34.00 6.29
CA SER A 318 -17.97 34.72 6.90
C SER A 318 -18.17 34.38 8.38
N GLN A 319 -17.50 33.35 8.91
CA GLN A 319 -17.61 32.82 10.29
C GLN A 319 -19.05 32.39 10.67
N ASN A 320 -19.81 31.89 9.67
CA ASN A 320 -21.17 31.40 9.88
C ASN A 320 -21.20 29.87 9.78
N GLU A 321 -22.11 29.25 10.57
CA GLU A 321 -22.45 27.85 10.38
C GLU A 321 -23.09 27.64 9.00
N THR A 322 -22.68 26.55 8.33
CA THR A 322 -23.17 26.19 7.00
C THR A 322 -23.12 24.68 6.82
N GLU A 323 -23.41 24.22 5.62
CA GLU A 323 -23.27 22.84 5.20
C GLU A 323 -22.18 22.70 4.13
N THR A 324 -21.60 21.50 4.03
CA THR A 324 -20.60 21.22 3.00
C THR A 324 -21.20 21.32 1.60
N THR A 325 -20.41 21.85 0.68
CA THR A 325 -20.71 21.77 -0.76
C THR A 325 -20.18 20.47 -1.33
N TYR A 326 -20.88 19.90 -2.30
CA TYR A 326 -20.46 18.66 -2.97
C TYR A 326 -19.25 18.94 -3.87
N GLU A 327 -18.17 18.27 -3.56
CA GLU A 327 -17.03 18.09 -4.45
C GLU A 327 -17.11 16.69 -5.08
N ARG A 328 -16.75 16.59 -6.37
CA ARG A 328 -16.84 15.34 -7.13
C ARG A 328 -15.99 14.23 -6.50
N SER A 329 -16.61 13.13 -6.11
CA SER A 329 -16.00 12.06 -5.33
C SER A 329 -16.55 10.67 -5.71
N ASP A 330 -15.88 9.62 -5.23
CA ASP A 330 -16.31 8.23 -5.35
C ASP A 330 -17.36 7.90 -4.28
N THR A 331 -18.22 6.91 -4.51
CA THR A 331 -19.08 6.33 -3.46
C THR A 331 -18.29 5.41 -2.55
N CYS A 332 -17.35 4.65 -3.10
CA CYS A 332 -16.47 3.75 -2.36
C CYS A 332 -15.08 3.72 -3.03
N ALA A 333 -14.04 4.05 -2.27
CA ALA A 333 -12.67 4.05 -2.78
C ALA A 333 -11.93 2.73 -2.53
N VAL A 334 -12.53 1.79 -1.77
CA VAL A 334 -11.85 0.57 -1.31
C VAL A 334 -11.34 -0.28 -2.49
N PRO A 335 -12.12 -0.60 -3.52
CA PRO A 335 -11.63 -1.45 -4.61
C PRO A 335 -10.43 -0.84 -5.37
N ARG A 336 -10.48 0.46 -5.64
CA ARG A 336 -9.40 1.16 -6.37
C ARG A 336 -8.15 1.38 -5.52
N ALA A 337 -8.23 1.24 -4.21
CA ALA A 337 -7.10 1.38 -3.32
C ALA A 337 -6.19 0.13 -3.30
N VAL A 338 -6.66 -1.03 -3.75
CA VAL A 338 -5.89 -2.28 -3.79
C VAL A 338 -4.50 -2.10 -4.44
N PRO A 339 -4.36 -1.61 -5.69
CA PRO A 339 -3.04 -1.42 -6.29
C PRO A 339 -2.20 -0.34 -5.60
N ILE A 340 -2.82 0.61 -4.89
CA ILE A 340 -2.09 1.59 -4.08
C ILE A 340 -1.40 0.89 -2.90
N PHE A 341 -2.11 -0.01 -2.22
CA PHE A 341 -1.56 -0.74 -1.08
C PHE A 341 -0.50 -1.77 -1.51
N GLU A 342 -0.74 -2.52 -2.59
CA GLU A 342 0.29 -3.37 -3.19
C GLU A 342 1.57 -2.57 -3.47
N SER A 343 1.42 -1.35 -3.99
CA SER A 343 2.53 -0.46 -4.31
C SER A 343 3.29 0.01 -3.07
N VAL A 344 2.60 0.50 -2.03
CA VAL A 344 3.30 1.06 -0.87
C VAL A 344 4.02 -0.01 -0.06
N ILE A 345 3.45 -1.23 0.09
CA ILE A 345 4.16 -2.32 0.76
C ILE A 345 5.33 -2.85 -0.07
N SER A 346 5.23 -2.84 -1.39
CA SER A 346 6.31 -3.29 -2.28
C SER A 346 7.59 -2.45 -2.13
N ILE A 347 7.45 -1.16 -1.83
CA ILE A 347 8.60 -0.29 -1.56
C ILE A 347 9.35 -0.75 -0.30
N ASP A 348 8.63 -0.99 0.80
CA ASP A 348 9.26 -1.40 2.06
C ASP A 348 9.76 -2.84 2.02
N LEU A 349 9.03 -3.75 1.38
CA LEU A 349 9.48 -5.12 1.18
C LEU A 349 10.79 -5.16 0.38
N LEU A 350 10.84 -4.46 -0.75
CA LEU A 350 12.06 -4.39 -1.55
C LEU A 350 13.21 -3.74 -0.78
N ASN A 351 12.94 -2.63 -0.08
CA ASN A 351 13.94 -1.97 0.74
C ASN A 351 14.50 -2.89 1.82
N SER A 352 13.62 -3.62 2.54
CA SER A 352 14.03 -4.56 3.58
C SER A 352 14.84 -5.74 3.01
N LEU A 353 14.46 -6.22 1.82
CA LEU A 353 15.20 -7.27 1.13
C LEU A 353 16.62 -6.82 0.74
N ILE A 354 16.75 -5.62 0.16
CA ILE A 354 18.05 -5.04 -0.19
C ILE A 354 18.89 -4.73 1.07
N GLU A 355 18.26 -4.25 2.16
CA GLU A 355 18.95 -4.06 3.44
C GLU A 355 19.53 -5.39 3.98
N ASN A 356 18.85 -6.50 3.78
CA ASN A 356 19.26 -7.83 4.24
C ASN A 356 20.33 -8.47 3.32
N THR A 357 20.12 -8.40 2.01
CA THR A 357 21.05 -9.00 1.04
C THR A 357 22.24 -8.10 0.73
N GLY A 358 22.08 -6.77 0.76
CA GLY A 358 23.00 -5.83 0.13
C GLY A 358 23.06 -6.02 -1.39
N GLY A 359 24.02 -5.32 -2.04
CA GLY A 359 24.24 -5.45 -3.47
C GLY A 359 23.61 -4.32 -4.29
N ASP A 360 24.32 -3.93 -5.36
CA ASP A 360 23.96 -2.81 -6.23
C ASP A 360 23.50 -3.26 -7.63
N ASN A 361 23.42 -4.57 -7.85
CA ASN A 361 22.97 -5.16 -9.11
C ASN A 361 22.12 -6.41 -8.89
N LYS A 362 21.35 -6.75 -9.93
CA LYS A 362 20.38 -7.85 -9.91
C LYS A 362 21.02 -9.21 -9.61
N GLU A 363 22.13 -9.50 -10.25
CA GLU A 363 22.78 -10.83 -10.20
C GLU A 363 23.21 -11.15 -8.76
N LEU A 364 23.88 -10.20 -8.10
CA LEU A 364 24.35 -10.34 -6.72
C LEU A 364 23.20 -10.45 -5.73
N ILE A 365 22.11 -9.70 -5.94
CA ILE A 365 20.92 -9.76 -5.06
C ILE A 365 20.23 -11.11 -5.22
N LEU A 366 20.06 -11.60 -6.45
CA LEU A 366 19.46 -12.92 -6.72
C LEU A 366 20.26 -14.06 -6.06
N GLU A 367 21.59 -14.03 -6.17
CA GLU A 367 22.46 -15.00 -5.52
C GLU A 367 22.20 -15.06 -4.01
N ARG A 368 22.21 -13.90 -3.35
CA ARG A 368 22.00 -13.79 -1.90
C ARG A 368 20.58 -14.13 -1.45
N VAL A 369 19.57 -13.77 -2.23
CA VAL A 369 18.17 -14.17 -1.96
C VAL A 369 18.05 -15.69 -2.00
N ASN A 370 18.70 -16.35 -2.98
CA ASN A 370 18.71 -17.81 -3.08
C ASN A 370 19.47 -18.47 -1.91
N GLU A 371 20.59 -17.90 -1.48
CA GLU A 371 21.31 -18.37 -0.28
C GLU A 371 20.42 -18.33 0.95
N ILE A 372 19.72 -17.21 1.19
CA ILE A 372 18.83 -17.03 2.35
C ILE A 372 17.67 -18.04 2.32
N LYS A 373 17.05 -18.22 1.15
CA LYS A 373 15.92 -19.16 0.98
C LYS A 373 16.31 -20.64 1.17
N ASN A 374 17.57 -20.97 0.96
CA ASN A 374 18.10 -22.35 1.04
C ASN A 374 18.87 -22.62 2.33
N ILE A 375 18.76 -21.77 3.37
CA ILE A 375 19.35 -22.05 4.67
C ILE A 375 18.66 -23.29 5.28
N THR A 376 19.47 -24.30 5.59
CA THR A 376 19.03 -25.54 6.27
C THR A 376 19.49 -25.53 7.74
N LEU A 377 18.97 -26.47 8.54
CA LEU A 377 19.37 -26.60 9.95
C LEU A 377 20.89 -26.84 10.12
N ASP A 378 21.54 -27.53 9.17
CA ASP A 378 22.98 -27.77 9.20
C ASP A 378 23.80 -26.48 9.01
N GLY A 379 23.20 -25.42 8.54
CA GLY A 379 23.80 -24.09 8.42
C GLY A 379 23.89 -23.32 9.75
N PHE A 380 23.22 -23.79 10.81
CA PHE A 380 23.24 -23.13 12.12
C PHE A 380 24.40 -23.67 12.99
N ASN A 381 25.22 -22.76 13.49
CA ASN A 381 26.27 -23.07 14.46
C ASN A 381 25.82 -22.72 15.86
N LEU A 382 24.93 -23.54 16.43
CA LEU A 382 24.36 -23.31 17.74
C LEU A 382 25.29 -23.90 18.84
N ALA A 383 25.45 -23.14 19.93
CA ALA A 383 26.20 -23.61 21.09
C ALA A 383 25.50 -24.80 21.74
N ASN A 384 26.24 -25.90 21.96
CA ASN A 384 25.75 -27.11 22.64
C ASN A 384 26.34 -27.30 24.04
N LYS A 385 27.03 -26.27 24.57
CA LYS A 385 27.64 -26.25 25.94
C LYS A 385 27.10 -25.07 26.70
N THR A 386 27.04 -25.20 28.01
CA THR A 386 26.70 -24.11 28.92
C THR A 386 27.72 -22.98 28.82
N TRP A 387 27.25 -21.77 28.85
CA TRP A 387 28.07 -20.55 28.88
C TRP A 387 27.50 -19.56 29.89
N SER A 388 28.30 -18.61 30.34
CA SER A 388 27.86 -17.57 31.27
C SER A 388 27.96 -16.19 30.59
N MET A 389 26.92 -15.37 30.79
CA MET A 389 26.91 -14.00 30.35
C MET A 389 27.78 -13.15 31.29
N LYS A 390 28.76 -12.45 30.74
CA LYS A 390 29.64 -11.52 31.49
C LYS A 390 29.73 -10.21 30.75
N TYR A 391 29.67 -9.12 31.51
CA TYR A 391 29.91 -7.76 30.97
C TYR A 391 31.28 -7.27 31.48
N GLU A 392 31.94 -6.42 30.68
CA GLU A 392 33.32 -5.94 30.96
C GLU A 392 33.45 -5.19 32.31
N ASN A 393 32.34 -4.73 32.89
CA ASN A 393 32.36 -3.97 34.17
C ASN A 393 31.95 -4.84 35.38
N GLU A 394 31.89 -6.15 35.25
CA GLU A 394 31.71 -7.13 36.31
C GLU A 394 33.03 -7.90 36.52
#